data_5c97fc5f19af95848ca8118af3e0e13e
#
_entry.id   5c97fc5f19af95848ca8118af3e0e13e
#
_cell.length_a   1.000
_cell.length_b   1.000
_cell.length_c   1.000
_cell.angle_alpha   90.00
_cell.angle_beta   90.00
_cell.angle_gamma   90.00
#
_symmetry.space_group_name_H-M   'P 1'
#
loop_
_entity.id
_entity.type
_entity.pdbx_description
1 polymer ?
#
loop_
_entity_poly.entity_id
_entity_poly.type
_entity_poly.pdbx_seq_one_letter_code
_entity_poly.pdbx_strand_id
1 'polypeptide(L)'
;GVEIKDDGEGCYLSDAFYAKDDAGEYVTTAHLNESRYDVSTYPFSGAYVITDWDQGTKQCTLTINPEFKGNFEGQTPSIETVVYVFVVSETQLEQLKTGAVDVLSGITGGDDTKAALAIVDDVNFSEVHYQRAGYGKVEFECDFGPTMFPEVRQAVTYLLNRTEFCQTFTGGYGVVVDGPYSPDFDMWKAVQDDIELIDYSFSPDTAKKVLEEGGWIYNSKGEPYVEGATGVDAVRYKKLTAEEANAKDIFGNDAGNKTYASVANTDNVVYKTVEINGEYYMPLAINWFGTTPNAVTDLLNTNLANSSDVAAAGMV
;
A
#
# COMPACT_ATOMS: atom_id res chain seq x y z
N GLY A 1 4.03 -5.93 35.72
CA GLY A 1 4.30 -6.05 34.33
C GLY A 1 3.35 -6.97 33.62
N VAL A 2 3.40 -6.91 32.31
CA VAL A 2 2.67 -7.83 31.43
C VAL A 2 3.32 -9.22 31.50
N GLU A 3 2.51 -10.25 31.70
CA GLU A 3 2.96 -11.64 31.78
C GLU A 3 2.21 -12.45 30.73
N ILE A 4 2.87 -13.46 30.17
CA ILE A 4 2.22 -14.51 29.41
C ILE A 4 1.72 -15.54 30.39
N LYS A 5 0.41 -15.84 30.33
CA LYS A 5 -0.25 -16.86 31.16
C LYS A 5 -0.69 -18.01 30.27
N ASP A 6 -0.74 -19.21 30.86
CA ASP A 6 -1.23 -20.41 30.23
C ASP A 6 -2.32 -21.01 31.14
N ASP A 7 -3.50 -21.26 30.61
CA ASP A 7 -4.64 -21.86 31.33
C ASP A 7 -4.87 -23.35 30.96
N GLY A 8 -3.99 -23.92 30.15
CA GLY A 8 -4.08 -25.27 29.66
C GLY A 8 -4.90 -25.44 28.37
N GLU A 9 -5.58 -24.38 27.91
CA GLU A 9 -6.28 -24.31 26.62
C GLU A 9 -5.53 -23.42 25.63
N GLY A 10 -4.64 -22.52 26.16
CA GLY A 10 -3.81 -21.65 25.36
C GLY A 10 -3.05 -20.59 26.16
N CYS A 11 -2.15 -19.89 25.49
CA CYS A 11 -1.40 -18.78 26.07
C CYS A 11 -2.12 -17.45 25.83
N TYR A 12 -2.19 -16.61 26.85
CA TYR A 12 -2.78 -15.26 26.77
C TYR A 12 -1.97 -14.25 27.58
N LEU A 13 -2.19 -12.97 27.31
CA LEU A 13 -1.54 -11.88 28.03
C LEU A 13 -2.31 -11.55 29.31
N SER A 14 -1.59 -11.24 30.38
CA SER A 14 -2.20 -10.82 31.66
C SER A 14 -3.01 -9.55 31.50
N ASP A 15 -3.93 -9.29 32.43
CA ASP A 15 -4.79 -8.08 32.45
C ASP A 15 -3.99 -6.79 32.41
N ALA A 16 -2.73 -6.79 32.86
CA ALA A 16 -1.83 -5.65 32.79
C ALA A 16 -1.57 -5.19 31.36
N PHE A 17 -1.72 -6.05 30.35
CA PHE A 17 -1.62 -5.67 28.94
C PHE A 17 -2.78 -4.77 28.50
N TYR A 18 -3.95 -4.97 29.06
CA TYR A 18 -5.18 -4.24 28.74
C TYR A 18 -5.47 -3.08 29.70
N ALA A 19 -4.55 -2.81 30.64
CA ALA A 19 -4.71 -1.71 31.59
C ALA A 19 -4.71 -0.36 30.85
N LYS A 20 -5.60 0.53 31.27
CA LYS A 20 -5.70 1.91 30.77
C LYS A 20 -5.33 2.88 31.87
N ASP A 21 -4.75 4.02 31.46
CA ASP A 21 -4.49 5.16 32.33
C ASP A 21 -5.76 6.01 32.57
N ASP A 22 -5.61 7.10 33.31
CA ASP A 22 -6.71 8.02 33.64
C ASP A 22 -7.27 8.76 32.40
N ALA A 23 -6.54 8.81 31.28
CA ALA A 23 -6.96 9.36 29.99
C ALA A 23 -7.67 8.33 29.12
N GLY A 24 -7.70 7.06 29.52
CA GLY A 24 -8.31 5.95 28.78
C GLY A 24 -7.37 5.32 27.73
N GLU A 25 -6.09 5.72 27.68
CA GLU A 25 -5.10 5.15 26.80
C GLU A 25 -4.49 3.87 27.41
N TYR A 26 -4.11 2.91 26.54
CA TYR A 26 -3.45 1.70 27.00
C TYR A 26 -2.05 1.99 27.55
N VAL A 27 -1.79 1.61 28.79
CA VAL A 27 -0.48 1.81 29.47
C VAL A 27 0.66 1.13 28.69
N THR A 28 0.42 -0.02 28.10
CA THR A 28 1.40 -0.70 27.24
C THR A 28 1.75 0.07 25.99
N THR A 29 0.76 0.74 25.35
CA THR A 29 1.01 1.59 24.19
C THR A 29 1.84 2.83 24.56
N ALA A 30 1.53 3.47 25.68
CA ALA A 30 2.31 4.60 26.19
C ALA A 30 3.77 4.16 26.45
N HIS A 31 3.97 3.05 27.16
CA HIS A 31 5.31 2.51 27.44
C HIS A 31 6.09 2.15 26.15
N LEU A 32 5.46 1.53 25.19
CA LEU A 32 6.09 1.22 23.90
C LEU A 32 6.50 2.49 23.16
N ASN A 33 5.67 3.52 23.19
CA ASN A 33 5.98 4.81 22.57
C ASN A 33 7.13 5.54 23.26
N GLU A 34 7.22 5.48 24.59
CA GLU A 34 8.29 6.06 25.36
C GLU A 34 9.62 5.33 25.14
N SER A 35 9.60 3.99 25.08
CA SER A 35 10.80 3.16 24.95
C SER A 35 11.25 2.92 23.50
N ARG A 36 10.46 3.33 22.50
CA ARG A 36 10.71 2.99 21.08
C ARG A 36 12.07 3.41 20.52
N TYR A 37 12.75 4.34 21.15
CA TYR A 37 14.11 4.80 20.77
C TYR A 37 15.17 4.46 21.83
N ASP A 38 14.80 3.79 22.92
CA ASP A 38 15.73 3.31 23.94
C ASP A 38 16.21 1.90 23.57
N VAL A 39 17.28 1.86 22.80
CA VAL A 39 17.85 0.59 22.29
C VAL A 39 18.34 -0.33 23.42
N SER A 40 18.57 0.18 24.63
CA SER A 40 18.99 -0.62 25.77
C SER A 40 17.90 -1.56 26.31
N THR A 41 16.63 -1.31 25.97
CA THR A 41 15.47 -2.08 26.43
C THR A 41 15.05 -3.17 25.46
N TYR A 42 15.61 -3.21 24.26
CA TYR A 42 15.19 -4.16 23.24
C TYR A 42 15.83 -5.54 23.42
N PRO A 43 15.04 -6.63 23.34
CA PRO A 43 15.58 -7.97 23.23
C PRO A 43 16.09 -8.22 21.81
N PHE A 44 17.32 -8.67 21.67
CA PHE A 44 17.94 -9.01 20.41
C PHE A 44 18.19 -10.50 20.31
N SER A 45 17.74 -11.13 19.22
CA SER A 45 18.00 -12.54 18.93
C SER A 45 18.91 -12.74 17.71
N GLY A 46 19.24 -11.66 16.99
CA GLY A 46 20.04 -11.69 15.77
C GLY A 46 21.54 -11.62 16.04
N ALA A 47 22.31 -11.65 14.95
CA ALA A 47 23.77 -11.59 14.96
C ALA A 47 24.35 -10.27 15.51
N TYR A 48 23.55 -9.21 15.50
CA TYR A 48 23.94 -7.87 15.95
C TYR A 48 22.93 -7.32 16.94
N VAL A 49 23.40 -6.42 17.79
CA VAL A 49 22.59 -5.58 18.69
C VAL A 49 22.76 -4.11 18.30
N ILE A 50 21.70 -3.32 18.44
CA ILE A 50 21.77 -1.88 18.25
C ILE A 50 22.46 -1.30 19.50
N THR A 51 23.54 -0.57 19.31
CA THR A 51 24.28 0.08 20.40
C THR A 51 24.13 1.60 20.41
N ASP A 52 23.71 2.18 19.30
CA ASP A 52 23.42 3.61 19.21
C ASP A 52 22.36 3.88 18.13
N TRP A 53 21.49 4.84 18.39
CA TRP A 53 20.51 5.36 17.46
C TRP A 53 20.44 6.88 17.53
N ASP A 54 20.86 7.56 16.47
CA ASP A 54 20.72 9.01 16.32
C ASP A 54 19.47 9.33 15.48
N GLN A 55 18.44 9.81 16.15
CA GLN A 55 17.18 10.20 15.50
C GLN A 55 17.34 11.42 14.57
N GLY A 56 18.29 12.31 14.84
CA GLY A 56 18.52 13.52 14.05
C GLY A 56 19.12 13.20 12.68
N THR A 57 20.16 12.38 12.68
CA THR A 57 20.84 11.92 11.44
C THR A 57 20.22 10.67 10.86
N LYS A 58 19.32 10.00 11.57
CA LYS A 58 18.75 8.68 11.23
C LYS A 58 19.85 7.62 11.01
N GLN A 59 20.86 7.66 11.86
CA GLN A 59 21.96 6.71 11.84
C GLN A 59 21.77 5.67 12.94
N CYS A 60 22.02 4.40 12.60
CA CYS A 60 21.93 3.28 13.53
C CYS A 60 23.25 2.52 13.56
N THR A 61 23.87 2.41 14.73
CA THR A 61 25.11 1.64 14.93
C THR A 61 24.79 0.29 15.56
N LEU A 62 25.30 -0.77 14.97
CA LEU A 62 25.14 -2.13 15.45
C LEU A 62 26.51 -2.75 15.73
N THR A 63 26.59 -3.54 16.81
CA THR A 63 27.78 -4.33 17.15
C THR A 63 27.42 -5.81 17.27
N ILE A 64 28.40 -6.70 17.19
CA ILE A 64 28.18 -8.14 17.32
C ILE A 64 27.45 -8.46 18.63
N ASN A 65 26.40 -9.26 18.52
CA ASN A 65 25.69 -9.81 19.67
C ASN A 65 26.52 -10.99 20.28
N PRO A 66 27.06 -10.85 21.48
CA PRO A 66 27.88 -11.90 22.09
C PRO A 66 27.10 -13.17 22.42
N GLU A 67 25.78 -13.08 22.53
CA GLU A 67 24.90 -14.21 22.81
C GLU A 67 24.45 -14.97 21.55
N PHE A 68 24.73 -14.44 20.37
CA PHE A 68 24.38 -15.12 19.13
C PHE A 68 25.27 -16.31 18.87
N LYS A 69 24.66 -17.48 18.68
CA LYS A 69 25.38 -18.77 18.55
C LYS A 69 25.52 -19.25 17.07
N GLY A 70 25.13 -18.41 16.14
CA GLY A 70 25.14 -18.69 14.70
C GLY A 70 23.74 -18.86 14.11
N ASN A 71 23.68 -18.79 12.79
CA ASN A 71 22.47 -19.11 12.01
C ASN A 71 22.27 -20.63 11.92
N PHE A 72 21.31 -21.09 11.10
CA PHE A 72 21.03 -22.52 10.90
C PHE A 72 22.21 -23.32 10.31
N GLU A 73 23.18 -22.64 9.68
CA GLU A 73 24.45 -23.22 9.17
C GLU A 73 25.61 -23.05 10.17
N GLY A 74 25.38 -22.47 11.33
CA GLY A 74 26.41 -22.23 12.34
C GLY A 74 27.30 -21.02 12.04
N GLN A 75 26.95 -20.17 11.07
CA GLN A 75 27.72 -18.99 10.70
C GLN A 75 27.52 -17.87 11.75
N THR A 76 28.62 -17.23 12.12
CA THR A 76 28.64 -16.10 13.03
C THR A 76 29.16 -14.83 12.30
N PRO A 77 28.80 -13.61 12.77
CA PRO A 77 29.27 -12.38 12.14
C PRO A 77 30.77 -12.22 12.29
N SER A 78 31.42 -11.70 11.24
CA SER A 78 32.85 -11.36 11.24
C SER A 78 33.13 -9.86 11.21
N ILE A 79 32.13 -9.04 10.86
CA ILE A 79 32.23 -7.57 10.85
C ILE A 79 31.87 -7.09 12.24
N GLU A 80 32.77 -6.42 12.93
CA GLU A 80 32.60 -6.03 14.34
C GLU A 80 31.48 -4.98 14.48
N THR A 81 31.45 -3.99 13.61
CA THR A 81 30.50 -2.87 13.66
C THR A 81 29.87 -2.62 12.29
N VAL A 82 28.56 -2.49 12.27
CA VAL A 82 27.79 -2.11 11.08
C VAL A 82 27.08 -0.79 11.37
N VAL A 83 27.20 0.17 10.48
CA VAL A 83 26.53 1.46 10.59
C VAL A 83 25.52 1.61 9.46
N TYR A 84 24.25 1.68 9.79
CA TYR A 84 23.21 2.05 8.84
C TYR A 84 23.07 3.56 8.79
N VAL A 85 23.17 4.13 7.60
CA VAL A 85 22.96 5.57 7.37
C VAL A 85 21.80 5.77 6.40
N PHE A 86 21.01 6.81 6.64
CA PHE A 86 19.96 7.20 5.71
C PHE A 86 20.58 7.88 4.50
N VAL A 87 20.22 7.42 3.30
CA VAL A 87 20.60 8.04 2.03
C VAL A 87 19.35 8.36 1.22
N VAL A 88 19.37 9.46 0.48
CA VAL A 88 18.31 9.82 -0.46
C VAL A 88 18.60 9.20 -1.83
N SER A 89 17.55 8.81 -2.55
CA SER A 89 17.68 8.08 -3.82
C SER A 89 18.52 8.82 -4.86
N GLU A 90 18.39 10.15 -4.91
CA GLU A 90 19.08 10.99 -5.89
C GLU A 90 20.63 10.97 -5.76
N THR A 91 21.16 10.64 -4.57
CA THR A 91 22.60 10.65 -4.29
C THR A 91 23.17 9.28 -3.94
N GLN A 92 22.34 8.25 -3.84
CA GLN A 92 22.73 6.95 -3.31
C GLN A 92 23.92 6.30 -4.08
N LEU A 93 23.86 6.32 -5.41
CA LEU A 93 24.92 5.73 -6.23
C LEU A 93 26.23 6.51 -6.17
N GLU A 94 26.19 7.83 -6.03
CA GLU A 94 27.39 8.66 -5.87
C GLU A 94 28.04 8.45 -4.48
N GLN A 95 27.24 8.21 -3.44
CA GLN A 95 27.79 7.86 -2.12
C GLN A 95 28.52 6.53 -2.14
N LEU A 96 27.99 5.53 -2.87
CA LEU A 96 28.69 4.26 -3.07
C LEU A 96 29.99 4.44 -3.87
N LYS A 97 29.96 5.16 -4.99
CA LYS A 97 31.13 5.41 -5.84
C LYS A 97 32.25 6.16 -5.11
N THR A 98 31.89 7.08 -4.23
CA THR A 98 32.87 7.87 -3.46
C THR A 98 33.36 7.17 -2.19
N GLY A 99 32.82 6.01 -1.85
CA GLY A 99 33.15 5.28 -0.63
C GLY A 99 32.57 5.93 0.64
N ALA A 100 31.57 6.79 0.50
CA ALA A 100 30.84 7.31 1.66
C ALA A 100 29.97 6.21 2.33
N VAL A 101 29.58 5.22 1.56
CA VAL A 101 28.98 3.96 2.02
C VAL A 101 29.65 2.78 1.32
N ASP A 102 29.76 1.65 2.02
CA ASP A 102 30.38 0.42 1.50
C ASP A 102 29.36 -0.49 0.82
N VAL A 103 28.09 -0.42 1.25
CA VAL A 103 27.00 -1.25 0.74
C VAL A 103 25.78 -0.36 0.54
N LEU A 104 25.14 -0.52 -0.60
CA LEU A 104 23.85 0.08 -0.91
C LEU A 104 22.83 -1.04 -1.12
N SER A 105 21.72 -0.99 -0.40
CA SER A 105 20.68 -2.00 -0.45
C SER A 105 19.31 -1.40 -0.78
N GLY A 106 18.41 -2.23 -1.34
CA GLY A 106 17.02 -1.84 -1.58
C GLY A 106 16.80 -1.04 -2.86
N ILE A 107 17.68 -1.13 -3.84
CA ILE A 107 17.45 -0.54 -5.16
C ILE A 107 16.36 -1.34 -5.87
N THR A 108 15.23 -0.69 -6.19
CA THR A 108 14.04 -1.33 -6.79
C THR A 108 13.48 -0.59 -7.99
N GLY A 109 13.80 0.70 -8.16
CA GLY A 109 13.37 1.48 -9.33
C GLY A 109 14.13 1.05 -10.58
N GLY A 110 13.46 1.02 -11.74
CA GLY A 110 14.05 0.56 -13.00
C GLY A 110 15.28 1.34 -13.45
N ASP A 111 15.21 2.66 -13.39
CA ASP A 111 16.32 3.55 -13.78
C ASP A 111 17.48 3.44 -12.79
N ASP A 112 17.20 3.41 -11.49
CA ASP A 112 18.22 3.23 -10.46
C ASP A 112 18.90 1.86 -10.56
N THR A 113 18.12 0.80 -10.80
CA THR A 113 18.66 -0.56 -11.02
C THR A 113 19.59 -0.58 -12.24
N LYS A 114 19.17 0.04 -13.33
CA LYS A 114 19.96 0.12 -14.56
C LYS A 114 21.27 0.91 -14.36
N ALA A 115 21.17 2.02 -13.63
CA ALA A 115 22.35 2.84 -13.29
C ALA A 115 23.28 2.11 -12.32
N ALA A 116 22.76 1.35 -11.36
CA ALA A 116 23.53 0.54 -10.43
C ALA A 116 24.26 -0.61 -11.15
N LEU A 117 23.58 -1.33 -12.03
CA LEU A 117 24.20 -2.40 -12.83
C LEU A 117 25.34 -1.88 -13.73
N ALA A 118 25.23 -0.65 -14.25
CA ALA A 118 26.28 -0.03 -15.02
C ALA A 118 27.58 0.24 -14.21
N ILE A 119 27.50 0.35 -12.88
CA ILE A 119 28.67 0.52 -12.02
C ILE A 119 29.42 -0.80 -11.82
N VAL A 120 28.74 -1.93 -11.90
CA VAL A 120 29.30 -3.27 -11.66
C VAL A 120 30.31 -3.67 -12.78
N ASP A 121 30.29 -2.99 -13.92
CA ASP A 121 31.31 -3.16 -14.96
C ASP A 121 32.72 -2.70 -14.48
N ASP A 122 32.82 -1.93 -13.38
CA ASP A 122 34.07 -1.59 -12.71
C ASP A 122 34.45 -2.71 -11.73
N VAL A 123 35.68 -3.17 -11.79
CA VAL A 123 36.24 -4.25 -10.96
C VAL A 123 36.21 -4.01 -9.45
N ASN A 124 35.91 -2.79 -9.04
CA ASN A 124 35.83 -2.41 -7.63
C ASN A 124 34.41 -2.62 -7.03
N PHE A 125 33.41 -2.92 -7.85
CA PHE A 125 32.04 -3.11 -7.40
C PHE A 125 31.53 -4.50 -7.74
N SER A 126 30.64 -5.01 -6.90
CA SER A 126 29.90 -6.25 -7.13
C SER A 126 28.45 -6.07 -6.77
N GLU A 127 27.57 -6.88 -7.31
CA GLU A 127 26.15 -6.85 -7.03
C GLU A 127 25.62 -8.24 -6.65
N VAL A 128 24.54 -8.25 -5.92
CA VAL A 128 23.68 -9.41 -5.69
C VAL A 128 22.24 -8.99 -5.92
N HIS A 129 21.58 -9.69 -6.81
CA HIS A 129 20.15 -9.48 -7.04
C HIS A 129 19.36 -10.77 -6.78
N TYR A 130 18.14 -10.61 -6.36
CA TYR A 130 17.22 -11.71 -6.10
C TYR A 130 15.80 -11.22 -6.31
N GLN A 131 14.90 -12.13 -6.64
CA GLN A 131 13.49 -11.81 -6.73
C GLN A 131 12.95 -11.52 -5.33
N ARG A 132 12.39 -10.32 -5.18
CA ARG A 132 11.76 -9.94 -3.91
C ARG A 132 10.49 -10.76 -3.68
N ALA A 133 10.35 -11.32 -2.49
CA ALA A 133 9.14 -12.04 -2.05
C ALA A 133 7.99 -11.09 -1.63
N GLY A 134 8.01 -9.84 -2.07
CA GLY A 134 6.98 -8.84 -1.79
C GLY A 134 6.24 -8.43 -3.05
N TYR A 135 5.16 -7.68 -2.87
CA TYR A 135 4.36 -7.11 -3.96
C TYR A 135 3.96 -5.67 -3.65
N GLY A 136 3.72 -4.87 -4.69
CA GLY A 136 3.07 -3.58 -4.60
C GLY A 136 1.57 -3.74 -4.78
N LYS A 137 0.76 -2.94 -4.08
CA LYS A 137 -0.70 -3.01 -4.12
C LYS A 137 -1.33 -1.62 -4.10
N VAL A 138 -2.53 -1.54 -4.65
CA VAL A 138 -3.49 -0.48 -4.38
C VAL A 138 -4.50 -1.05 -3.38
N GLU A 139 -4.70 -0.36 -2.27
CA GLU A 139 -5.70 -0.72 -1.27
C GLU A 139 -6.97 0.09 -1.45
N PHE A 140 -8.11 -0.55 -1.20
CA PHE A 140 -9.41 0.09 -1.25
C PHE A 140 -10.04 0.14 0.14
N GLU A 141 -10.58 1.31 0.49
CA GLU A 141 -11.52 1.38 1.60
C GLU A 141 -12.83 0.69 1.17
N CYS A 142 -13.24 -0.31 1.93
CA CYS A 142 -14.39 -1.15 1.59
C CYS A 142 -15.63 -0.87 2.44
N ASP A 143 -15.54 0.00 3.44
CA ASP A 143 -16.60 0.24 4.41
C ASP A 143 -17.56 1.36 3.99
N PHE A 144 -17.10 2.30 3.16
CA PHE A 144 -17.93 3.44 2.75
C PHE A 144 -17.55 3.98 1.36
N GLY A 145 -18.42 4.83 0.82
CA GLY A 145 -18.20 5.49 -0.46
C GLY A 145 -18.25 4.53 -1.66
N PRO A 146 -17.85 4.98 -2.85
CA PRO A 146 -17.95 4.18 -4.07
C PRO A 146 -17.17 2.87 -4.00
N THR A 147 -16.04 2.86 -3.29
CA THR A 147 -15.16 1.70 -3.20
C THR A 147 -15.69 0.57 -2.30
N MET A 148 -16.76 0.79 -1.55
CA MET A 148 -17.47 -0.31 -0.87
C MET A 148 -18.08 -1.31 -1.87
N PHE A 149 -18.35 -0.89 -3.10
CA PHE A 149 -18.95 -1.70 -4.15
C PHE A 149 -17.88 -2.50 -4.91
N PRO A 150 -18.00 -3.84 -4.99
CA PRO A 150 -17.03 -4.68 -5.70
C PRO A 150 -16.81 -4.27 -7.15
N GLU A 151 -17.88 -3.91 -7.87
CA GLU A 151 -17.82 -3.48 -9.27
C GLU A 151 -16.97 -2.23 -9.48
N VAL A 152 -16.92 -1.32 -8.50
CA VAL A 152 -16.05 -0.13 -8.57
C VAL A 152 -14.58 -0.54 -8.46
N ARG A 153 -14.24 -1.41 -7.51
CA ARG A 153 -12.88 -1.93 -7.34
C ARG A 153 -12.41 -2.69 -8.57
N GLN A 154 -13.29 -3.51 -9.15
CA GLN A 154 -13.04 -4.23 -10.41
C GLN A 154 -12.81 -3.25 -11.56
N ALA A 155 -13.66 -2.23 -11.70
CA ALA A 155 -13.51 -1.21 -12.74
C ALA A 155 -12.18 -0.46 -12.63
N VAL A 156 -11.78 -0.03 -11.42
CA VAL A 156 -10.47 0.59 -11.20
C VAL A 156 -9.34 -0.35 -11.62
N THR A 157 -9.45 -1.64 -11.34
CA THR A 157 -8.43 -2.62 -11.71
C THR A 157 -8.33 -2.79 -13.24
N TYR A 158 -9.45 -2.79 -13.97
CA TYR A 158 -9.46 -2.80 -15.45
C TYR A 158 -8.94 -1.51 -16.07
N LEU A 159 -9.04 -0.37 -15.35
CA LEU A 159 -8.56 0.94 -15.81
C LEU A 159 -7.07 1.18 -15.56
N LEU A 160 -6.41 0.37 -14.74
CA LEU A 160 -4.98 0.43 -14.52
C LEU A 160 -4.24 -0.51 -15.47
N ASN A 161 -3.46 0.02 -16.42
CA ASN A 161 -2.55 -0.80 -17.24
C ASN A 161 -1.38 -1.29 -16.37
N ARG A 162 -1.62 -2.38 -15.61
CA ARG A 162 -0.66 -2.96 -14.67
C ARG A 162 0.64 -3.41 -15.35
N THR A 163 0.56 -3.89 -16.58
CA THR A 163 1.73 -4.34 -17.34
C THR A 163 2.63 -3.16 -17.68
N GLU A 164 2.08 -2.09 -18.22
CA GLU A 164 2.82 -0.88 -18.54
C GLU A 164 3.37 -0.21 -17.28
N PHE A 165 2.54 -0.12 -16.24
CA PHE A 165 2.96 0.39 -14.94
C PHE A 165 4.16 -0.39 -14.39
N CYS A 166 4.07 -1.74 -14.39
CA CYS A 166 5.13 -2.61 -13.91
C CYS A 166 6.42 -2.43 -14.71
N GLN A 167 6.33 -2.40 -16.04
CA GLN A 167 7.49 -2.18 -16.92
C GLN A 167 8.14 -0.82 -16.69
N THR A 168 7.33 0.23 -16.58
CA THR A 168 7.84 1.60 -16.37
C THR A 168 8.50 1.74 -15.00
N PHE A 169 7.85 1.27 -13.94
CA PHE A 169 8.36 1.40 -12.59
C PHE A 169 9.59 0.54 -12.34
N THR A 170 9.58 -0.72 -12.80
CA THR A 170 10.66 -1.68 -12.51
C THR A 170 11.73 -1.75 -13.60
N GLY A 171 11.56 -1.05 -14.72
CA GLY A 171 12.49 -1.16 -15.87
C GLY A 171 12.54 -2.55 -16.50
N GLY A 172 11.50 -3.36 -16.29
CA GLY A 172 11.42 -4.74 -16.78
C GLY A 172 11.91 -5.80 -15.77
N TYR A 173 12.34 -5.40 -14.57
CA TYR A 173 12.79 -6.33 -13.51
C TYR A 173 11.65 -6.81 -12.61
N GLY A 174 10.41 -6.39 -12.85
CA GLY A 174 9.23 -6.79 -12.10
C GLY A 174 8.26 -7.61 -12.92
N VAL A 175 7.31 -8.23 -12.22
CA VAL A 175 6.20 -8.98 -12.82
C VAL A 175 4.87 -8.55 -12.22
N VAL A 176 3.80 -8.62 -13.02
CA VAL A 176 2.44 -8.42 -12.52
C VAL A 176 2.00 -9.67 -11.76
N VAL A 177 1.31 -9.49 -10.63
CA VAL A 177 0.73 -10.57 -9.83
C VAL A 177 -0.77 -10.34 -9.64
N ASP A 178 -1.54 -11.42 -9.57
CA ASP A 178 -3.01 -11.39 -9.45
C ASP A 178 -3.50 -11.75 -8.04
N GLY A 179 -2.61 -11.74 -7.07
CA GLY A 179 -2.92 -12.03 -5.67
C GLY A 179 -1.82 -11.58 -4.72
N PRO A 180 -2.06 -11.65 -3.41
CA PRO A 180 -1.14 -11.17 -2.37
C PRO A 180 0.01 -12.17 -2.10
N TYR A 181 0.71 -12.59 -3.16
CA TYR A 181 1.78 -13.57 -3.10
C TYR A 181 2.85 -13.28 -4.16
N SER A 182 4.07 -13.77 -3.91
CA SER A 182 5.10 -13.80 -4.94
C SER A 182 4.93 -15.05 -5.81
N PRO A 183 5.16 -14.95 -7.14
CA PRO A 183 5.16 -16.12 -8.03
C PRO A 183 6.21 -17.18 -7.66
N ASP A 184 7.22 -16.79 -6.87
CA ASP A 184 8.28 -17.70 -6.43
C ASP A 184 7.94 -18.55 -5.21
N PHE A 185 6.83 -18.26 -4.54
CA PHE A 185 6.42 -19.07 -3.40
C PHE A 185 6.08 -20.50 -3.81
N ASP A 186 6.67 -21.47 -3.13
CA ASP A 186 6.41 -22.89 -3.40
C ASP A 186 4.94 -23.25 -3.23
N MET A 187 4.24 -22.62 -2.28
CA MET A 187 2.81 -22.78 -2.11
C MET A 187 2.01 -22.35 -3.34
N TRP A 188 2.41 -21.28 -4.00
CA TRP A 188 1.79 -20.81 -5.24
C TRP A 188 2.09 -21.76 -6.40
N LYS A 189 3.38 -22.10 -6.59
CA LYS A 189 3.82 -23.05 -7.63
C LYS A 189 3.12 -24.39 -7.55
N ALA A 190 2.76 -24.83 -6.33
CA ALA A 190 2.07 -26.09 -6.13
C ALA A 190 0.59 -26.10 -6.55
N VAL A 191 -0.06 -24.94 -6.66
CA VAL A 191 -1.52 -24.84 -6.89
C VAL A 191 -1.91 -23.92 -8.04
N GLN A 192 -0.97 -23.21 -8.66
CA GLN A 192 -1.25 -22.20 -9.70
C GLN A 192 -2.04 -22.75 -10.89
N ASP A 193 -1.85 -24.02 -11.23
CA ASP A 193 -2.53 -24.68 -12.35
C ASP A 193 -3.95 -25.16 -11.96
N ASP A 194 -4.27 -25.18 -10.67
CA ASP A 194 -5.56 -25.62 -10.11
C ASP A 194 -6.47 -24.44 -9.74
N ILE A 195 -5.95 -23.22 -9.74
CA ILE A 195 -6.68 -22.01 -9.34
C ILE A 195 -6.92 -21.14 -10.57
N GLU A 196 -8.19 -20.91 -10.89
CA GLU A 196 -8.60 -19.93 -11.90
C GLU A 196 -8.78 -18.56 -11.23
N LEU A 197 -7.94 -17.60 -11.61
CA LEU A 197 -8.05 -16.21 -11.17
C LEU A 197 -8.72 -15.38 -12.24
N ILE A 198 -9.40 -14.30 -11.83
CA ILE A 198 -9.98 -13.34 -12.78
C ILE A 198 -8.84 -12.61 -13.50
N ASP A 199 -8.86 -12.62 -14.81
CA ASP A 199 -7.97 -11.82 -15.64
C ASP A 199 -8.42 -10.34 -15.63
N TYR A 200 -7.62 -9.49 -14.99
CA TYR A 200 -7.78 -8.04 -14.98
C TYR A 200 -6.85 -7.36 -15.99
N SER A 201 -6.74 -7.88 -17.19
CA SER A 201 -6.05 -7.20 -18.29
C SER A 201 -6.69 -5.84 -18.56
N PHE A 202 -5.85 -4.83 -18.85
CA PHE A 202 -6.31 -3.46 -19.10
C PHE A 202 -7.42 -3.42 -20.17
N SER A 203 -8.59 -2.92 -19.78
CA SER A 203 -9.78 -2.86 -20.64
C SER A 203 -10.78 -1.80 -20.16
N PRO A 204 -10.67 -0.56 -20.65
CA PRO A 204 -11.64 0.51 -20.32
C PRO A 204 -13.09 0.14 -20.67
N ASP A 205 -13.29 -0.61 -21.74
CA ASP A 205 -14.65 -1.05 -22.13
C ASP A 205 -15.23 -2.06 -21.14
N THR A 206 -14.40 -2.98 -20.63
CA THR A 206 -14.83 -3.91 -19.57
C THR A 206 -15.11 -3.16 -18.27
N ALA A 207 -14.31 -2.16 -17.92
CA ALA A 207 -14.54 -1.31 -16.75
C ALA A 207 -15.91 -0.61 -16.83
N LYS A 208 -16.24 0.00 -17.98
CA LYS A 208 -17.55 0.63 -18.20
C LYS A 208 -18.68 -0.36 -18.05
N LYS A 209 -18.54 -1.55 -18.65
CA LYS A 209 -19.56 -2.61 -18.59
C LYS A 209 -19.79 -3.09 -17.15
N VAL A 210 -18.75 -3.33 -16.39
CA VAL A 210 -18.85 -3.74 -14.98
C VAL A 210 -19.55 -2.66 -14.14
N LEU A 211 -19.27 -1.38 -14.39
CA LEU A 211 -19.97 -0.26 -13.72
C LEU A 211 -21.45 -0.24 -14.11
N GLU A 212 -21.79 -0.43 -15.37
CA GLU A 212 -23.19 -0.45 -15.84
C GLU A 212 -23.97 -1.62 -15.25
N GLU A 213 -23.41 -2.80 -15.24
CA GLU A 213 -23.99 -3.99 -14.61
C GLU A 213 -24.15 -3.81 -13.09
N GLY A 214 -23.24 -3.06 -12.46
CA GLY A 214 -23.29 -2.67 -11.06
C GLY A 214 -24.28 -1.55 -10.72
N GLY A 215 -25.00 -1.01 -11.72
CA GLY A 215 -26.03 0.02 -11.51
C GLY A 215 -25.50 1.47 -11.49
N TRP A 216 -24.26 1.71 -11.91
CA TRP A 216 -23.68 3.06 -12.07
C TRP A 216 -24.12 3.67 -13.42
N ILE A 217 -25.43 3.90 -13.57
CA ILE A 217 -26.08 4.27 -14.83
C ILE A 217 -26.85 5.57 -14.79
N TYR A 218 -26.73 6.33 -13.71
CA TYR A 218 -27.44 7.60 -13.52
C TYR A 218 -26.46 8.79 -13.55
N ASN A 219 -27.00 10.00 -13.68
CA ASN A 219 -26.32 11.27 -13.49
C ASN A 219 -26.72 11.90 -12.15
N SER A 220 -26.25 13.11 -11.87
CA SER A 220 -26.50 13.87 -10.64
C SER A 220 -27.99 14.25 -10.41
N LYS A 221 -28.86 14.06 -11.41
CA LYS A 221 -30.29 14.35 -11.38
C LYS A 221 -31.15 13.08 -11.26
N GLY A 222 -30.48 11.89 -11.17
CA GLY A 222 -31.18 10.61 -11.19
C GLY A 222 -31.71 10.21 -12.58
N GLU A 223 -31.28 10.90 -13.64
CA GLU A 223 -31.57 10.58 -15.04
C GLU A 223 -30.51 9.63 -15.59
N PRO A 224 -30.74 8.96 -16.73
CA PRO A 224 -29.72 8.11 -17.34
C PRO A 224 -28.42 8.88 -17.61
N TYR A 225 -27.28 8.26 -17.23
CA TYR A 225 -25.95 8.79 -17.54
C TYR A 225 -25.73 8.82 -19.05
N VAL A 226 -25.09 9.89 -19.52
CA VAL A 226 -24.72 10.07 -20.92
C VAL A 226 -23.21 10.19 -21.04
N GLU A 227 -22.59 9.28 -21.76
CA GLU A 227 -21.14 9.29 -22.02
C GLU A 227 -20.73 10.59 -22.74
N GLY A 228 -19.64 11.20 -22.29
CA GLY A 228 -19.14 12.47 -22.81
C GLY A 228 -19.87 13.73 -22.28
N ALA A 229 -20.78 13.59 -21.33
CA ALA A 229 -21.35 14.72 -20.61
C ALA A 229 -20.23 15.52 -19.88
N THR A 230 -20.52 16.76 -19.51
CA THR A 230 -19.56 17.68 -18.88
C THR A 230 -20.07 18.18 -17.53
N GLY A 231 -19.18 18.73 -16.72
CA GLY A 231 -19.49 19.26 -15.39
C GLY A 231 -19.91 18.15 -14.44
N VAL A 232 -20.93 18.39 -13.60
CA VAL A 232 -21.41 17.39 -12.63
C VAL A 232 -22.02 16.15 -13.27
N ASP A 233 -22.50 16.25 -14.51
CA ASP A 233 -23.11 15.14 -15.25
C ASP A 233 -22.05 14.26 -15.95
N ALA A 234 -20.75 14.64 -15.91
CA ALA A 234 -19.63 13.82 -16.40
C ALA A 234 -19.36 12.60 -15.53
N VAL A 235 -19.90 12.54 -14.33
CA VAL A 235 -19.70 11.46 -13.37
C VAL A 235 -20.94 10.58 -13.29
N ARG A 236 -20.70 9.26 -13.26
CA ARG A 236 -21.77 8.28 -13.05
C ARG A 236 -22.25 8.32 -11.61
N TYR A 237 -23.50 8.02 -11.42
CA TYR A 237 -24.14 7.85 -10.12
C TYR A 237 -24.82 6.47 -10.04
N LYS A 238 -24.82 5.91 -8.83
CA LYS A 238 -25.57 4.70 -8.50
C LYS A 238 -26.74 5.09 -7.59
N LYS A 239 -27.93 4.63 -7.91
CA LYS A 239 -29.07 4.68 -7.00
C LYS A 239 -28.86 3.64 -5.90
N LEU A 240 -28.85 4.09 -4.65
CA LEU A 240 -28.64 3.23 -3.49
C LEU A 240 -29.93 2.51 -3.10
N THR A 241 -29.83 1.24 -2.72
CA THR A 241 -30.88 0.55 -1.99
C THR A 241 -31.02 1.11 -0.57
N ALA A 242 -32.11 0.79 0.10
CA ALA A 242 -32.30 1.22 1.50
C ALA A 242 -31.20 0.65 2.43
N GLU A 243 -30.70 -0.54 2.15
CA GLU A 243 -29.60 -1.17 2.89
C GLU A 243 -28.29 -0.42 2.65
N GLU A 244 -27.92 -0.19 1.40
CA GLU A 244 -26.71 0.56 1.01
C GLU A 244 -26.72 1.98 1.56
N ALA A 245 -27.87 2.68 1.50
CA ALA A 245 -28.03 4.04 2.01
C ALA A 245 -27.86 4.13 3.55
N ASN A 246 -28.14 3.06 4.27
CA ASN A 246 -28.05 2.99 5.73
C ASN A 246 -26.92 2.09 6.21
N ALA A 247 -25.97 1.72 5.36
CA ALA A 247 -24.83 0.91 5.72
C ALA A 247 -24.02 1.53 6.86
N LYS A 248 -23.42 0.69 7.68
CA LYS A 248 -22.57 1.07 8.81
C LYS A 248 -21.13 0.60 8.55
N ASP A 249 -20.18 1.34 9.09
CA ASP A 249 -18.80 0.90 9.16
C ASP A 249 -18.62 -0.26 10.16
N ILE A 250 -17.41 -0.81 10.25
CA ILE A 250 -17.09 -1.89 11.18
C ILE A 250 -17.24 -1.51 12.66
N PHE A 251 -17.31 -0.21 12.97
CA PHE A 251 -17.49 0.31 14.33
C PHE A 251 -18.95 0.65 14.62
N GLY A 252 -19.87 0.45 13.66
CA GLY A 252 -21.29 0.74 13.79
C GLY A 252 -21.67 2.20 13.55
N ASN A 253 -20.75 3.06 13.10
CA ASN A 253 -21.04 4.42 12.71
C ASN A 253 -21.74 4.45 11.35
N ASP A 254 -22.40 5.59 11.03
CA ASP A 254 -22.92 5.82 9.68
C ASP A 254 -21.75 5.79 8.68
N ALA A 255 -21.80 4.90 7.71
CA ALA A 255 -20.77 4.75 6.68
C ALA A 255 -20.77 5.91 5.67
N GLY A 256 -21.68 6.87 5.80
CA GLY A 256 -21.76 8.02 4.91
C GLY A 256 -22.35 7.73 3.53
N ASN A 257 -22.97 6.56 3.31
CA ASN A 257 -23.47 6.19 1.98
C ASN A 257 -24.50 7.18 1.45
N LYS A 258 -25.47 7.60 2.29
CA LYS A 258 -26.44 8.65 1.93
C LYS A 258 -25.92 10.08 2.19
N THR A 259 -24.86 10.20 3.00
CA THR A 259 -24.23 11.46 3.38
C THR A 259 -22.79 11.54 2.92
N TYR A 260 -22.43 10.74 1.89
CA TYR A 260 -21.07 10.66 1.37
C TYR A 260 -20.45 12.05 1.21
N ALA A 261 -19.28 12.21 1.78
CA ALA A 261 -18.57 13.48 1.77
C ALA A 261 -18.31 13.95 0.34
N SER A 262 -18.45 15.25 0.11
CA SER A 262 -18.21 15.82 -1.21
C SER A 262 -16.76 15.68 -1.62
N VAL A 263 -16.55 15.31 -2.89
CA VAL A 263 -15.25 15.27 -3.56
C VAL A 263 -15.22 16.34 -4.64
N ALA A 264 -14.20 17.18 -4.63
CA ALA A 264 -14.00 18.22 -5.64
C ALA A 264 -12.91 17.78 -6.63
N ASN A 265 -13.15 18.02 -7.92
CA ASN A 265 -12.11 17.91 -8.94
C ASN A 265 -11.32 19.22 -9.11
N THR A 266 -10.34 19.23 -10.03
CA THR A 266 -9.48 20.39 -10.32
C THR A 266 -10.25 21.61 -10.80
N ASP A 267 -11.46 21.46 -11.36
CA ASP A 267 -12.32 22.52 -11.85
C ASP A 267 -13.31 23.03 -10.79
N ASN A 268 -13.12 22.64 -9.53
CA ASN A 268 -14.02 22.91 -8.40
C ASN A 268 -15.45 22.36 -8.58
N VAL A 269 -15.63 21.39 -9.44
CA VAL A 269 -16.89 20.62 -9.51
C VAL A 269 -16.96 19.72 -8.30
N VAL A 270 -18.05 19.79 -7.55
CA VAL A 270 -18.24 19.03 -6.31
C VAL A 270 -19.21 17.89 -6.57
N TYR A 271 -18.76 16.68 -6.30
CA TYR A 271 -19.56 15.46 -6.36
C TYR A 271 -19.93 15.00 -4.95
N LYS A 272 -21.18 14.70 -4.72
CA LYS A 272 -21.71 14.23 -3.44
C LYS A 272 -22.95 13.37 -3.68
N THR A 273 -23.32 12.58 -2.67
CA THR A 273 -24.61 11.89 -2.68
C THR A 273 -25.75 12.93 -2.72
N VAL A 274 -26.68 12.73 -3.62
CA VAL A 274 -27.87 13.59 -3.78
C VAL A 274 -29.13 12.80 -3.44
N GLU A 275 -30.11 13.49 -2.83
CA GLU A 275 -31.43 12.93 -2.55
C GLU A 275 -32.44 13.46 -3.57
N ILE A 276 -33.15 12.56 -4.24
CA ILE A 276 -34.18 12.90 -5.23
C ILE A 276 -35.44 12.07 -4.91
N ASN A 277 -36.51 12.73 -4.52
CA ASN A 277 -37.78 12.09 -4.15
C ASN A 277 -37.65 11.00 -3.05
N GLY A 278 -36.75 11.21 -2.09
CA GLY A 278 -36.49 10.26 -1.00
C GLY A 278 -35.57 9.11 -1.37
N GLU A 279 -34.98 9.14 -2.54
CA GLU A 279 -34.00 8.15 -3.01
C GLU A 279 -32.60 8.77 -3.09
N TYR A 280 -31.56 8.02 -2.75
CA TYR A 280 -30.19 8.49 -2.68
C TYR A 280 -29.39 8.00 -3.87
N TYR A 281 -28.61 8.91 -4.48
CA TYR A 281 -27.73 8.63 -5.62
C TYR A 281 -26.31 9.01 -5.25
N MET A 282 -25.41 8.02 -5.21
CA MET A 282 -24.00 8.19 -4.87
C MET A 282 -23.19 8.45 -6.14
N PRO A 283 -22.33 9.50 -6.17
CA PRO A 283 -21.43 9.75 -7.28
C PRO A 283 -20.27 8.74 -7.31
N LEU A 284 -19.78 8.41 -8.50
CA LEU A 284 -18.55 7.64 -8.71
C LEU A 284 -17.33 8.57 -8.57
N ALA A 285 -17.15 9.10 -7.36
CA ALA A 285 -16.06 10.02 -7.02
C ALA A 285 -15.20 9.41 -5.92
N ILE A 286 -13.90 9.26 -6.16
CA ILE A 286 -12.98 8.52 -5.30
C ILE A 286 -11.86 9.44 -4.81
N ASN A 287 -11.60 9.44 -3.51
CA ASN A 287 -10.42 10.09 -2.95
C ASN A 287 -9.21 9.16 -3.09
N TRP A 288 -8.16 9.65 -3.72
CA TRP A 288 -6.89 8.98 -3.83
C TRP A 288 -5.89 9.48 -2.80
N PHE A 289 -5.24 8.58 -2.08
CA PHE A 289 -4.19 8.89 -1.13
C PHE A 289 -2.86 8.29 -1.57
N GLY A 290 -1.86 9.13 -1.71
CA GLY A 290 -0.48 8.74 -2.01
C GLY A 290 0.50 9.44 -1.09
N THR A 291 1.76 9.06 -1.17
CA THR A 291 2.86 9.70 -0.43
C THR A 291 3.70 10.57 -1.36
N THR A 292 4.28 11.64 -0.83
CA THR A 292 5.15 12.56 -1.59
C THR A 292 6.43 12.83 -0.78
N PRO A 293 7.62 12.74 -1.40
CA PRO A 293 7.90 12.31 -2.77
C PRO A 293 7.84 10.77 -2.93
N ASN A 294 7.22 10.27 -3.99
CA ASN A 294 7.14 8.83 -4.25
C ASN A 294 6.86 8.55 -5.75
N ALA A 295 7.79 7.93 -6.44
CA ALA A 295 7.67 7.63 -7.88
C ALA A 295 6.49 6.72 -8.23
N VAL A 296 6.10 5.81 -7.34
CA VAL A 296 4.90 4.96 -7.52
C VAL A 296 3.64 5.81 -7.48
N THR A 297 3.55 6.74 -6.52
CA THR A 297 2.42 7.69 -6.43
C THR A 297 2.32 8.55 -7.68
N ASP A 298 3.43 9.07 -8.19
CA ASP A 298 3.45 9.93 -9.39
C ASP A 298 3.00 9.16 -10.64
N LEU A 299 3.44 7.91 -10.79
CA LEU A 299 3.00 7.04 -11.88
C LEU A 299 1.51 6.69 -11.76
N LEU A 300 1.01 6.38 -10.57
CA LEU A 300 -0.42 6.10 -10.36
C LEU A 300 -1.28 7.33 -10.55
N ASN A 301 -0.80 8.51 -10.16
CA ASN A 301 -1.47 9.77 -10.46
C ASN A 301 -1.65 9.97 -11.97
N THR A 302 -0.63 9.64 -12.75
CA THR A 302 -0.66 9.80 -14.22
C THR A 302 -1.49 8.71 -14.89
N ASN A 303 -1.24 7.45 -14.54
CA ASN A 303 -1.76 6.30 -15.28
C ASN A 303 -3.14 5.84 -14.78
N LEU A 304 -3.57 6.31 -13.62
CA LEU A 304 -4.87 5.97 -13.04
C LEU A 304 -5.66 7.22 -12.65
N ALA A 305 -5.30 7.93 -11.57
CA ALA A 305 -6.13 8.97 -10.99
C ALA A 305 -6.47 10.12 -11.97
N ASN A 306 -5.53 10.52 -12.84
CA ASN A 306 -5.73 11.56 -13.87
C ASN A 306 -5.84 10.97 -15.29
N SER A 307 -6.11 9.68 -15.42
CA SER A 307 -6.23 9.03 -16.72
C SER A 307 -7.49 9.49 -17.46
N SER A 308 -7.36 9.68 -18.78
CA SER A 308 -8.51 9.96 -19.66
C SER A 308 -9.50 8.78 -19.68
N ASP A 309 -9.05 7.55 -19.47
CA ASP A 309 -9.90 6.37 -19.45
C ASP A 309 -10.76 6.32 -18.19
N VAL A 310 -10.22 6.77 -17.04
CA VAL A 310 -10.99 6.93 -15.79
C VAL A 310 -12.08 7.98 -15.98
N ALA A 311 -11.75 9.13 -16.56
CA ALA A 311 -12.74 10.16 -16.87
C ALA A 311 -13.79 9.67 -17.89
N ALA A 312 -13.37 8.95 -18.94
CA ALA A 312 -14.27 8.38 -19.93
C ALA A 312 -15.18 7.27 -19.39
N ALA A 313 -14.76 6.60 -18.31
CA ALA A 313 -15.59 5.67 -17.57
C ALA A 313 -16.62 6.36 -16.66
N GLY A 314 -16.61 7.69 -16.57
CA GLY A 314 -17.50 8.47 -15.70
C GLY A 314 -17.10 8.42 -14.24
N MET A 315 -15.83 8.29 -13.95
CA MET A 315 -15.23 8.28 -12.61
C MET A 315 -14.37 9.54 -12.39
N VAL A 316 -14.33 10.05 -11.18
CA VAL A 316 -13.48 11.19 -10.77
C VAL A 316 -12.82 10.92 -9.41
#